data_7b42a5f7d8758135514ee5ce45a1065f
#
_entry.id   7b42a5f7d8758135514ee5ce45a1065f
#
_cell.length_a   1.000
_cell.length_b   1.000
_cell.length_c   1.000
_cell.angle_alpha   90.00
_cell.angle_beta   90.00
_cell.angle_gamma   90.00
#
_symmetry.space_group_name_H-M   'P 1'
#
loop_
_entity.id
_entity.type
_entity.pdbx_description
1 polymer ?
#
loop_
_entity_poly.entity_id
_entity_poly.type
_entity_poly.pdbx_seq_one_letter_code
_entity_poly.pdbx_strand_id
1 'polypeptide(L)'
;TDTLITKKIYNKKPSCISQWYSVNVGYKDEGLIPIPLGIANEYEKNLSENEITQNAVSKEDKLYLNFRENTSYKHRHKLYDYFSNFDWSISRNPDLDNNDYSTDLSRYKFVLCPWGNGVDTHRIWETLYSGSVPVTKQHLTLSTLKDIPVVFYENYKEITYKELTYNT
;
A
#
# COMPACT_ATOMS: atom_id res chain seq x y z
N THR A 1 -0.82 -12.98 -9.02
CA THR A 1 -1.02 -12.22 -10.28
C THR A 1 -1.71 -10.90 -9.97
N ASP A 2 -1.46 -9.87 -10.79
CA ASP A 2 -2.14 -8.56 -10.68
C ASP A 2 -3.62 -8.62 -11.10
N THR A 3 -4.05 -9.76 -11.64
CA THR A 3 -5.42 -9.94 -12.11
C THR A 3 -6.41 -9.95 -10.96
N LEU A 4 -7.37 -9.04 -10.99
CA LEU A 4 -8.48 -9.00 -10.04
C LEU A 4 -9.44 -10.17 -10.28
N ILE A 5 -9.64 -11.03 -9.30
CA ILE A 5 -10.57 -12.15 -9.38
C ILE A 5 -12.00 -11.63 -9.23
N THR A 6 -12.62 -11.36 -10.37
CA THR A 6 -14.02 -10.94 -10.45
C THR A 6 -14.98 -12.15 -10.30
N LYS A 7 -16.27 -11.90 -10.08
CA LYS A 7 -17.31 -12.95 -10.07
C LYS A 7 -17.28 -13.81 -11.35
N LYS A 8 -17.04 -13.19 -12.52
CA LYS A 8 -16.95 -13.88 -13.81
C LYS A 8 -15.77 -14.86 -13.86
N ILE A 9 -14.63 -14.49 -13.30
CA ILE A 9 -13.43 -15.35 -13.22
C ILE A 9 -13.67 -16.45 -12.20
N TYR A 10 -14.15 -16.11 -11.02
CA TYR A 10 -14.42 -17.05 -9.94
C TYR A 10 -15.41 -18.15 -10.35
N ASN A 11 -16.47 -17.81 -11.09
CA ASN A 11 -17.46 -18.77 -11.56
C ASN A 11 -16.91 -19.80 -12.58
N LYS A 12 -15.71 -19.59 -13.11
CA LYS A 12 -15.01 -20.57 -13.96
C LYS A 12 -14.18 -21.57 -13.16
N LYS A 13 -14.18 -21.47 -11.84
CA LYS A 13 -13.48 -22.37 -10.93
C LYS A 13 -14.03 -23.80 -11.12
N PRO A 14 -13.18 -24.81 -11.26
CA PRO A 14 -13.61 -26.23 -11.26
C PRO A 14 -14.37 -26.56 -9.98
N SER A 15 -15.38 -27.42 -10.06
CA SER A 15 -16.23 -27.80 -8.93
C SER A 15 -15.47 -28.51 -7.79
N CYS A 16 -14.34 -29.14 -8.12
CA CYS A 16 -13.48 -29.81 -7.13
C CYS A 16 -12.66 -28.83 -6.24
N ILE A 17 -12.60 -27.54 -6.61
CA ILE A 17 -11.92 -26.52 -5.81
C ILE A 17 -12.92 -25.90 -4.86
N SER A 18 -12.78 -26.13 -3.57
CA SER A 18 -13.62 -25.54 -2.52
C SER A 18 -13.18 -24.12 -2.16
N GLN A 19 -11.88 -23.87 -2.10
CA GLN A 19 -11.30 -22.57 -1.74
C GLN A 19 -10.29 -22.09 -2.77
N TRP A 20 -10.32 -20.79 -3.05
CA TRP A 20 -9.37 -20.10 -3.93
C TRP A 20 -8.73 -18.94 -3.18
N TYR A 21 -7.43 -18.99 -3.00
CA TYR A 21 -6.63 -17.93 -2.39
C TYR A 21 -6.03 -17.01 -3.46
N SER A 22 -6.17 -15.70 -3.32
CA SER A 22 -5.64 -14.74 -4.30
C SER A 22 -5.24 -13.42 -3.65
N VAL A 23 -4.19 -12.80 -4.18
CA VAL A 23 -3.72 -11.47 -3.74
C VAL A 23 -4.61 -10.33 -4.21
N ASN A 24 -5.46 -10.55 -5.24
CA ASN A 24 -6.37 -9.52 -5.78
C ASN A 24 -7.79 -10.07 -5.89
N VAL A 25 -8.62 -9.79 -4.91
CA VAL A 25 -9.99 -10.31 -4.77
C VAL A 25 -10.99 -9.20 -5.06
N GLY A 26 -11.73 -9.32 -6.16
CA GLY A 26 -12.75 -8.35 -6.59
C GLY A 26 -14.20 -8.82 -6.40
N TYR A 27 -14.40 -9.95 -5.72
CA TYR A 27 -15.71 -10.54 -5.48
C TYR A 27 -15.75 -11.16 -4.07
N LYS A 28 -16.82 -10.91 -3.33
CA LYS A 28 -17.00 -11.45 -1.97
C LYS A 28 -17.67 -12.81 -2.05
N ASP A 29 -16.97 -13.85 -1.61
CA ASP A 29 -17.44 -15.23 -1.50
C ASP A 29 -16.65 -15.93 -0.40
N GLU A 30 -17.27 -16.85 0.33
CA GLU A 30 -16.63 -17.61 1.42
C GLU A 30 -15.49 -18.51 0.91
N GLY A 31 -15.57 -18.96 -0.34
CA GLY A 31 -14.54 -19.75 -0.99
C GLY A 31 -13.46 -18.94 -1.72
N LEU A 32 -13.53 -17.60 -1.72
CA LEU A 32 -12.51 -16.72 -2.32
C LEU A 32 -11.84 -15.87 -1.26
N ILE A 33 -10.63 -16.24 -0.90
CA ILE A 33 -9.92 -15.74 0.28
C ILE A 33 -8.78 -14.82 -0.15
N PRO A 34 -8.76 -13.54 0.28
CA PRO A 34 -7.64 -12.65 0.05
C PRO A 34 -6.42 -13.10 0.87
N ILE A 35 -5.25 -13.06 0.23
CA ILE A 35 -3.95 -13.26 0.88
C ILE A 35 -3.03 -12.08 0.59
N PRO A 36 -2.11 -11.75 1.50
CA PRO A 36 -1.14 -10.69 1.32
C PRO A 36 -0.21 -10.92 0.11
N LEU A 37 0.15 -9.83 -0.60
CA LEU A 37 1.21 -9.85 -1.60
C LEU A 37 2.58 -9.92 -0.93
N GLY A 38 2.78 -9.18 0.16
CA GLY A 38 4.05 -9.08 0.86
C GLY A 38 5.04 -8.08 0.24
N ILE A 39 6.26 -8.05 0.79
CA ILE A 39 7.36 -7.20 0.32
C ILE A 39 7.96 -7.69 -1.00
N ALA A 40 8.64 -6.80 -1.75
CA ALA A 40 9.38 -7.20 -2.94
C ALA A 40 10.69 -7.90 -2.55
N ASN A 41 11.13 -8.86 -3.38
CA ASN A 41 12.36 -9.62 -3.13
C ASN A 41 13.62 -8.74 -3.04
N GLU A 42 13.65 -7.67 -3.83
CA GLU A 42 14.77 -6.70 -3.81
C GLU A 42 14.79 -5.90 -2.49
N TYR A 43 13.62 -5.62 -1.92
CA TYR A 43 13.50 -4.92 -0.64
C TYR A 43 13.90 -5.81 0.54
N GLU A 44 13.54 -7.08 0.52
CA GLU A 44 13.90 -8.05 1.56
C GLU A 44 15.40 -8.11 1.82
N LYS A 45 16.23 -8.01 0.77
CA LYS A 45 17.70 -8.04 0.88
C LYS A 45 18.27 -6.87 1.68
N ASN A 46 17.55 -5.77 1.78
CA ASN A 46 17.97 -4.56 2.49
C ASN A 46 17.39 -4.48 3.92
N LEU A 47 16.47 -5.38 4.28
CA LEU A 47 15.97 -5.50 5.64
C LEU A 47 17.05 -6.20 6.50
N SER A 48 17.94 -5.42 7.07
CA SER A 48 18.81 -5.94 8.13
C SER A 48 18.02 -6.06 9.45
N GLU A 49 18.39 -7.01 10.32
CA GLU A 49 17.80 -7.13 11.66
C GLU A 49 17.88 -5.82 12.47
N ASN A 50 18.87 -4.99 12.17
CA ASN A 50 19.07 -3.68 12.79
C ASN A 50 18.04 -2.63 12.35
N GLU A 51 17.49 -2.72 11.13
CA GLU A 51 16.47 -1.77 10.65
C GLU A 51 15.11 -2.01 11.28
N ILE A 52 14.76 -3.26 11.58
CA ILE A 52 13.53 -3.60 12.29
C ILE A 52 13.56 -3.04 13.73
N THR A 53 14.73 -2.98 14.35
CA THR A 53 14.89 -2.44 15.71
C THR A 53 15.07 -0.92 15.77
N GLN A 54 15.44 -0.26 14.66
CA GLN A 54 15.59 1.20 14.58
C GLN A 54 14.26 1.95 14.43
N ASN A 55 13.13 1.26 14.27
CA ASN A 55 11.80 1.85 14.15
C ASN A 55 11.31 2.63 15.42
N ALA A 56 12.12 2.74 16.44
CA ALA A 56 11.89 3.59 17.63
C ALA A 56 12.24 5.09 17.42
N VAL A 57 12.77 5.45 16.24
CA VAL A 57 13.06 6.86 15.92
C VAL A 57 11.76 7.60 15.64
N SER A 58 11.59 8.76 16.25
CA SER A 58 10.47 9.67 15.99
C SER A 58 10.40 10.01 14.49
N LYS A 59 9.36 9.53 13.82
CA LYS A 59 9.12 9.81 12.40
C LYS A 59 8.54 11.21 12.21
N GLU A 60 8.85 11.83 11.08
CA GLU A 60 8.21 13.09 10.69
C GLU A 60 6.73 12.85 10.33
N ASP A 61 5.82 13.66 10.89
CA ASP A 61 4.40 13.63 10.56
C ASP A 61 4.14 14.21 9.16
N LYS A 62 4.66 13.55 8.13
CA LYS A 62 4.54 13.90 6.72
C LYS A 62 3.97 12.74 5.91
N LEU A 63 3.25 13.06 4.84
CA LEU A 63 2.82 12.10 3.83
C LEU A 63 3.87 11.98 2.73
N TYR A 64 4.48 10.82 2.63
CA TYR A 64 5.52 10.53 1.63
C TYR A 64 4.91 10.00 0.32
N LEU A 65 5.31 10.61 -0.79
CA LEU A 65 4.91 10.25 -2.15
C LEU A 65 6.15 9.83 -2.94
N ASN A 66 6.23 8.53 -3.27
CA ASN A 66 7.26 7.98 -4.15
C ASN A 66 6.66 6.81 -4.93
N PHE A 67 6.07 7.07 -6.08
CA PHE A 67 5.52 6.03 -6.95
C PHE A 67 5.55 6.47 -8.42
N ARG A 68 5.82 5.53 -9.30
CA ARG A 68 5.73 5.75 -10.75
C ARG A 68 4.28 5.88 -11.17
N GLU A 69 3.98 6.86 -12.01
CA GLU A 69 2.64 7.10 -12.51
C GLU A 69 2.25 6.23 -13.73
N ASN A 70 3.22 5.54 -14.35
CA ASN A 70 3.02 4.73 -15.55
C ASN A 70 2.09 3.52 -15.37
N THR A 71 1.92 3.02 -14.14
CA THR A 71 0.93 2.00 -13.81
C THR A 71 -0.32 2.66 -13.24
N SER A 72 -1.51 2.26 -13.70
CA SER A 72 -2.77 2.90 -13.28
C SER A 72 -2.74 4.44 -13.41
N TYR A 73 -2.18 4.95 -14.53
CA TYR A 73 -1.80 6.34 -14.74
C TYR A 73 -2.85 7.36 -14.28
N LYS A 74 -4.10 7.22 -14.75
CA LYS A 74 -5.18 8.19 -14.42
C LYS A 74 -5.45 8.32 -12.93
N HIS A 75 -5.26 7.24 -12.17
CA HIS A 75 -5.48 7.24 -10.73
C HIS A 75 -4.27 7.82 -9.99
N ARG A 76 -3.07 7.34 -10.31
CA ARG A 76 -1.83 7.77 -9.67
C ARG A 76 -1.49 9.24 -9.94
N HIS A 77 -1.66 9.68 -11.18
CA HIS A 77 -1.45 11.08 -11.56
C HIS A 77 -2.34 12.03 -10.76
N LYS A 78 -3.64 11.73 -10.64
CA LYS A 78 -4.56 12.53 -9.81
C LYS A 78 -4.16 12.61 -8.34
N LEU A 79 -3.68 11.51 -7.78
CA LEU A 79 -3.21 11.47 -6.40
C LEU A 79 -1.95 12.30 -6.22
N TYR A 80 -1.00 12.16 -7.15
CA TYR A 80 0.24 12.92 -7.15
C TYR A 80 -0.03 14.42 -7.24
N ASP A 81 -0.80 14.85 -8.25
CA ASP A 81 -1.19 16.24 -8.45
C ASP A 81 -1.89 16.85 -7.23
N TYR A 82 -2.75 16.07 -6.57
CA TYR A 82 -3.47 16.56 -5.42
C TYR A 82 -2.58 16.71 -4.19
N PHE A 83 -1.84 15.66 -3.82
CA PHE A 83 -1.09 15.64 -2.58
C PHE A 83 0.24 16.39 -2.65
N SER A 84 0.89 16.49 -3.80
CA SER A 84 2.17 17.21 -3.94
C SER A 84 2.09 18.71 -3.65
N ASN A 85 0.88 19.28 -3.59
CA ASN A 85 0.67 20.71 -3.33
C ASN A 85 0.56 21.06 -1.84
N PHE A 86 0.56 20.08 -0.94
CA PHE A 86 0.44 20.35 0.49
C PHE A 86 1.81 20.42 1.17
N ASP A 87 1.96 21.34 2.13
CA ASP A 87 3.18 21.53 2.94
C ASP A 87 3.47 20.37 3.90
N TRP A 88 2.44 19.56 4.20
CA TRP A 88 2.55 18.34 4.99
C TRP A 88 2.84 17.08 4.16
N SER A 89 3.10 17.22 2.86
CA SER A 89 3.52 16.12 1.99
C SER A 89 4.94 16.32 1.46
N ILE A 90 5.61 15.22 1.14
CA ILE A 90 6.95 15.19 0.55
C ILE A 90 6.92 14.29 -0.66
N SER A 91 7.26 14.84 -1.82
CA SER A 91 7.40 14.08 -3.07
C SER A 91 8.86 13.81 -3.37
N ARG A 92 9.17 12.56 -3.74
CA ARG A 92 10.49 12.13 -4.18
C ARG A 92 10.44 11.49 -5.55
N ASN A 93 11.56 11.53 -6.25
CA ASN A 93 11.71 10.80 -7.51
C ASN A 93 11.43 9.30 -7.28
N PRO A 94 10.56 8.65 -8.09
CA PRO A 94 10.28 7.22 -7.96
C PRO A 94 11.45 6.30 -8.37
N ASP A 95 12.52 6.84 -8.94
CA ASP A 95 13.70 6.09 -9.38
C ASP A 95 14.85 6.13 -8.35
N LEU A 96 14.53 6.29 -7.07
CA LEU A 96 15.48 6.14 -5.97
C LEU A 96 16.05 4.70 -5.95
N ASP A 97 17.29 4.56 -5.51
CA ASP A 97 17.81 3.25 -5.16
C ASP A 97 17.10 2.69 -3.90
N ASN A 98 17.30 1.40 -3.65
CA ASN A 98 16.59 0.71 -2.56
C ASN A 98 17.00 1.23 -1.17
N ASN A 99 18.22 1.71 -0.99
CA ASN A 99 18.72 2.23 0.29
C ASN A 99 18.08 3.59 0.60
N ASP A 100 18.06 4.50 -0.39
CA ASP A 100 17.42 5.80 -0.27
C ASP A 100 15.93 5.65 -0.04
N TYR A 101 15.26 4.74 -0.76
CA TYR A 101 13.85 4.44 -0.58
C TYR A 101 13.55 3.90 0.83
N SER A 102 14.34 2.96 1.31
CA SER A 102 14.21 2.39 2.67
C SER A 102 14.42 3.45 3.75
N THR A 103 15.43 4.32 3.56
CA THR A 103 15.70 5.45 4.45
C THR A 103 14.52 6.42 4.52
N ASP A 104 13.93 6.77 3.38
CA ASP A 104 12.75 7.63 3.33
C ASP A 104 11.54 6.97 4.01
N LEU A 105 11.29 5.68 3.79
CA LEU A 105 10.23 4.94 4.48
C LEU A 105 10.42 4.95 6.00
N SER A 106 11.66 4.86 6.48
CA SER A 106 11.96 4.91 7.91
C SER A 106 11.77 6.31 8.51
N ARG A 107 11.90 7.36 7.70
CA ARG A 107 11.85 8.76 8.12
C ARG A 107 10.42 9.31 8.24
N TYR A 108 9.52 8.96 7.32
CA TYR A 108 8.18 9.56 7.25
C TYR A 108 7.12 8.64 7.86
N LYS A 109 6.19 9.22 8.63
CA LYS A 109 5.16 8.47 9.34
C LYS A 109 4.09 7.91 8.40
N PHE A 110 3.69 8.66 7.38
CA PHE A 110 2.64 8.26 6.44
C PHE A 110 3.19 8.07 5.04
N VAL A 111 2.75 7.04 4.34
CA VAL A 111 3.17 6.74 2.97
C VAL A 111 1.95 6.54 2.08
N LEU A 112 1.84 7.31 1.00
CA LEU A 112 0.77 7.13 0.02
C LEU A 112 1.05 5.88 -0.82
N CYS A 113 0.14 4.92 -0.72
CA CYS A 113 0.23 3.60 -1.36
C CYS A 113 -0.89 3.41 -2.40
N PRO A 114 -0.80 4.07 -3.57
CA PRO A 114 -1.83 3.93 -4.60
C PRO A 114 -1.80 2.55 -5.24
N TRP A 115 -2.96 2.08 -5.69
CA TRP A 115 -3.05 0.86 -6.49
C TRP A 115 -2.12 0.94 -7.72
N GLY A 116 -1.56 -0.22 -8.07
CA GLY A 116 -0.76 -0.42 -9.28
C GLY A 116 -1.54 -1.13 -10.37
N ASN A 117 -0.94 -2.16 -10.94
CA ASN A 117 -1.64 -3.10 -11.81
C ASN A 117 -2.64 -3.95 -11.02
N GLY A 118 -2.29 -4.29 -9.78
CA GLY A 118 -3.19 -4.87 -8.78
C GLY A 118 -3.59 -3.85 -7.70
N VAL A 119 -4.54 -4.25 -6.85
CA VAL A 119 -4.98 -3.46 -5.69
C VAL A 119 -3.96 -3.55 -4.56
N ASP A 120 -3.54 -4.76 -4.22
CA ASP A 120 -2.45 -4.98 -3.28
C ASP A 120 -1.11 -4.72 -3.95
N THR A 121 -0.26 -3.94 -3.31
CA THR A 121 1.06 -3.54 -3.82
C THR A 121 2.14 -3.79 -2.77
N HIS A 122 3.34 -4.13 -3.20
CA HIS A 122 4.49 -4.30 -2.31
C HIS A 122 4.70 -3.10 -1.39
N ARG A 123 4.44 -1.88 -1.89
CA ARG A 123 4.58 -0.64 -1.13
C ARG A 123 3.79 -0.62 0.19
N ILE A 124 2.60 -1.20 0.25
CA ILE A 124 1.82 -1.30 1.49
C ILE A 124 2.61 -2.08 2.53
N TRP A 125 3.18 -3.20 2.13
CA TRP A 125 3.94 -4.10 3.00
C TRP A 125 5.28 -3.51 3.41
N GLU A 126 6.03 -2.95 2.46
CA GLU A 126 7.30 -2.24 2.71
C GLU A 126 7.10 -1.09 3.70
N THR A 127 6.01 -0.34 3.57
CA THR A 127 5.63 0.72 4.50
C THR A 127 5.38 0.17 5.90
N LEU A 128 4.61 -0.91 6.04
CA LEU A 128 4.34 -1.54 7.33
C LEU A 128 5.62 -2.07 7.97
N TYR A 129 6.46 -2.75 7.20
CA TYR A 129 7.74 -3.26 7.70
C TYR A 129 8.70 -2.15 8.15
N SER A 130 8.65 -0.98 7.54
CA SER A 130 9.44 0.19 7.98
C SER A 130 8.85 0.89 9.21
N GLY A 131 7.73 0.39 9.78
CA GLY A 131 7.03 1.01 10.91
C GLY A 131 6.30 2.30 10.56
N SER A 132 5.99 2.51 9.27
CA SER A 132 5.19 3.63 8.77
C SER A 132 3.76 3.19 8.50
N VAL A 133 2.86 4.14 8.36
CA VAL A 133 1.42 3.93 8.18
C VAL A 133 1.06 4.10 6.69
N PRO A 134 0.65 3.03 6.00
CA PRO A 134 0.17 3.14 4.62
C PRO A 134 -1.13 3.93 4.55
N VAL A 135 -1.23 4.79 3.54
CA VAL A 135 -2.45 5.52 3.19
C VAL A 135 -2.91 5.00 1.83
N THR A 136 -4.03 4.29 1.77
CA THR A 136 -4.48 3.61 0.55
C THR A 136 -6.00 3.63 0.40
N LYS A 137 -6.47 3.42 -0.82
CA LYS A 137 -7.90 3.32 -1.07
C LYS A 137 -8.46 2.00 -0.54
N GLN A 138 -9.60 2.08 0.16
CA GLN A 138 -10.27 0.89 0.69
C GLN A 138 -10.70 -0.05 -0.43
N HIS A 139 -10.51 -1.36 -0.21
CA HIS A 139 -10.95 -2.40 -1.13
C HIS A 139 -11.04 -3.76 -0.43
N LEU A 140 -11.89 -4.65 -0.96
CA LEU A 140 -12.08 -6.00 -0.44
C LEU A 140 -10.78 -6.83 -0.37
N THR A 141 -9.88 -6.66 -1.34
CA THR A 141 -8.54 -7.27 -1.36
C THR A 141 -7.77 -7.02 -0.06
N LEU A 142 -7.92 -5.83 0.53
CA LEU A 142 -7.17 -5.38 1.71
C LEU A 142 -7.91 -5.66 3.03
N SER A 143 -8.96 -6.50 3.01
CA SER A 143 -9.75 -6.82 4.22
C SER A 143 -8.94 -7.55 5.30
N THR A 144 -7.81 -8.16 4.95
CA THR A 144 -6.86 -8.77 5.89
C THR A 144 -6.10 -7.74 6.73
N LEU A 145 -6.10 -6.46 6.34
CA LEU A 145 -5.38 -5.37 7.01
C LEU A 145 -6.24 -4.60 8.03
N LYS A 146 -7.47 -5.04 8.31
CA LYS A 146 -8.43 -4.32 9.17
C LYS A 146 -7.93 -4.05 10.61
N ASP A 147 -7.06 -4.92 11.12
CA ASP A 147 -6.51 -4.85 12.48
C ASP A 147 -5.04 -4.37 12.50
N ILE A 148 -4.56 -3.81 11.38
CA ILE A 148 -3.21 -3.30 11.19
C ILE A 148 -3.28 -1.78 10.98
N PRO A 149 -2.30 -0.98 11.42
CA PRO A 149 -2.32 0.48 11.28
C PRO A 149 -2.22 0.90 9.79
N VAL A 150 -3.36 1.03 9.14
CA VAL A 150 -3.52 1.49 7.76
C VAL A 150 -4.60 2.55 7.71
N VAL A 151 -4.33 3.68 7.09
CA VAL A 151 -5.35 4.70 6.80
C VAL A 151 -6.03 4.37 5.48
N PHE A 152 -7.29 3.98 5.57
CA PHE A 152 -8.13 3.73 4.40
C PHE A 152 -8.95 4.96 4.02
N TYR A 153 -9.04 5.26 2.72
CA TYR A 153 -9.93 6.28 2.18
C TYR A 153 -10.86 5.72 1.10
N GLU A 154 -12.05 6.27 1.00
CA GLU A 154 -12.94 6.05 -0.14
C GLU A 154 -12.69 7.12 -1.21
N ASN A 155 -12.64 8.38 -0.80
CA ASN A 155 -12.30 9.51 -1.63
C ASN A 155 -11.04 10.20 -1.08
N TYR A 156 -9.96 10.25 -1.87
CA TYR A 156 -8.68 10.83 -1.46
C TYR A 156 -8.75 12.31 -1.04
N LYS A 157 -9.78 13.05 -1.49
CA LYS A 157 -10.00 14.45 -1.12
C LYS A 157 -10.46 14.64 0.33
N GLU A 158 -10.88 13.57 0.98
CA GLU A 158 -11.24 13.57 2.40
C GLU A 158 -10.02 13.49 3.32
N ILE A 159 -8.87 13.08 2.78
CA ILE A 159 -7.63 12.97 3.55
C ILE A 159 -7.10 14.37 3.88
N THR A 160 -7.07 14.69 5.15
CA THR A 160 -6.49 15.92 5.70
C THR A 160 -5.32 15.58 6.64
N TYR A 161 -4.44 16.54 6.87
CA TYR A 161 -3.37 16.37 7.85
C TYR A 161 -3.91 15.97 9.23
N LYS A 162 -5.03 16.56 9.63
CA LYS A 162 -5.70 16.26 10.89
C LYS A 162 -6.15 14.79 10.97
N GLU A 163 -6.75 14.26 9.93
CA GLU A 163 -7.20 12.86 9.91
C GLU A 163 -6.03 11.87 9.95
N LEU A 164 -4.92 12.19 9.31
CA LEU A 164 -3.71 11.37 9.38
C LEU A 164 -3.15 11.31 10.81
N THR A 165 -3.12 12.45 11.52
CA THR A 165 -2.52 12.52 12.86
C THR A 165 -3.43 12.07 14.00
N TYR A 166 -4.77 12.06 13.80
CA TYR A 166 -5.74 11.67 14.83
C TYR A 166 -6.02 10.17 14.88
N ASN A 167 -5.83 9.45 13.76
CA ASN A 167 -6.19 8.03 13.63
C ASN A 167 -4.99 7.08 13.81
N THR A 168 -3.89 7.58 14.29
CA THR A 168 -2.64 6.86 14.58
C THR A 168 -2.09 7.27 15.92
#